data_7b6e4cd45adf5d76c5804deffba081b4
#
_entry.id   7b6e4cd45adf5d76c5804deffba081b4
#
_cell.length_a   1.000
_cell.length_b   1.000
_cell.length_c   1.000
_cell.angle_alpha   90.00
_cell.angle_beta   90.00
_cell.angle_gamma   90.00
#
_symmetry.space_group_name_H-M   'P 1'
#
loop_
_entity.id
_entity.type
_entity.pdbx_description
1 polymer ?
#
loop_
_entity_poly.entity_id
_entity_poly.type
_entity_poly.pdbx_seq_one_letter_code
_entity_poly.pdbx_strand_id
1 'polypeptide(L)'
;SRCTVIDFRITNGQKVKTATAFMNRLCDILKQEHIEYDKKVIAELIQRHYPDFRRTINELQRYSVRGKIDSGILVSLSDINNKELVKLLKEKRFTDMRKWVVQNLDKEPSSLFSSIYEILYKNLQPQSVPAAVITIADYQYKSAFVADHEINMVACLTQIMAECKFK
;
A
#
# COMPACT_ATOMS: atom_id res chain seq x y z
N SER A 1 -21.60 -26.40 -12.51
CA SER A 1 -20.82 -26.28 -11.28
C SER A 1 -21.39 -27.28 -10.25
N ARG A 2 -20.52 -28.11 -9.66
CA ARG A 2 -20.91 -29.10 -8.65
C ARG A 2 -20.75 -28.59 -7.21
N CYS A 3 -20.34 -27.31 -7.07
CA CYS A 3 -20.09 -26.70 -5.76
C CYS A 3 -21.10 -25.60 -5.48
N THR A 4 -21.55 -25.51 -4.23
CA THR A 4 -22.33 -24.38 -3.74
C THR A 4 -21.39 -23.19 -3.56
N VAL A 5 -21.74 -22.05 -4.15
CA VAL A 5 -20.99 -20.81 -3.98
C VAL A 5 -21.44 -20.15 -2.68
N ILE A 6 -20.53 -19.95 -1.75
CA ILE A 6 -20.75 -19.18 -0.52
C ILE A 6 -20.07 -17.83 -0.71
N ASP A 7 -20.84 -16.74 -0.69
CA ASP A 7 -20.33 -15.38 -0.83
C ASP A 7 -20.07 -14.77 0.55
N PHE A 8 -18.81 -14.44 0.82
CA PHE A 8 -18.36 -13.79 2.07
C PHE A 8 -18.29 -12.27 1.96
N ARG A 9 -18.90 -11.67 0.94
CA ARG A 9 -18.89 -10.21 0.80
C ARG A 9 -19.60 -9.54 1.97
N ILE A 10 -18.96 -8.52 2.52
CA ILE A 10 -19.53 -7.68 3.57
C ILE A 10 -20.47 -6.67 2.89
N THR A 11 -21.76 -6.73 3.22
CA THR A 11 -22.74 -5.75 2.71
C THR A 11 -22.53 -4.37 3.32
N ASN A 12 -22.99 -3.31 2.64
CA ASN A 12 -22.86 -1.95 3.15
C ASN A 12 -23.48 -1.75 4.55
N GLY A 13 -24.60 -2.43 4.83
CA GLY A 13 -25.22 -2.39 6.15
C GLY A 13 -24.42 -3.06 7.27
N GLN A 14 -23.59 -4.06 6.92
CA GLN A 14 -22.75 -4.78 7.86
C GLN A 14 -21.38 -4.09 8.07
N LYS A 15 -20.97 -3.22 7.14
CA LYS A 15 -19.65 -2.58 7.14
C LYS A 15 -19.37 -1.82 8.42
N VAL A 16 -20.28 -0.97 8.86
CA VAL A 16 -20.12 -0.17 10.08
C VAL A 16 -20.04 -1.06 11.31
N LYS A 17 -20.92 -2.07 11.41
CA LYS A 17 -20.94 -3.01 12.54
C LYS A 17 -19.65 -3.80 12.64
N THR A 18 -19.15 -4.30 11.51
CA THR A 18 -17.91 -5.06 11.45
C THR A 18 -16.68 -4.20 11.78
N ALA A 19 -16.61 -2.97 11.23
CA ALA A 19 -15.53 -2.03 11.52
C ALA A 19 -15.51 -1.64 13.01
N THR A 20 -16.68 -1.41 13.63
CA THR A 20 -16.80 -1.09 15.06
C THR A 20 -16.37 -2.29 15.93
N ALA A 21 -16.79 -3.50 15.60
CA ALA A 21 -16.39 -4.69 16.34
C ALA A 21 -14.86 -4.90 16.24
N PHE A 22 -14.29 -4.71 15.07
CA PHE A 22 -12.86 -4.79 14.86
C PHE A 22 -12.09 -3.70 15.61
N MET A 23 -12.58 -2.45 15.61
CA MET A 23 -12.01 -1.36 16.40
C MET A 23 -11.94 -1.70 17.89
N ASN A 24 -13.04 -2.22 18.46
CA ASN A 24 -13.08 -2.63 19.86
C ASN A 24 -12.04 -3.72 20.14
N ARG A 25 -11.95 -4.72 19.26
CA ARG A 25 -10.95 -5.79 19.40
C ARG A 25 -9.52 -5.27 19.35
N LEU A 26 -9.21 -4.33 18.45
CA LEU A 26 -7.89 -3.68 18.39
C LEU A 26 -7.57 -2.91 19.67
N CYS A 27 -8.53 -2.15 20.19
CA CYS A 27 -8.35 -1.42 21.45
C CYS A 27 -8.06 -2.37 22.63
N ASP A 28 -8.71 -3.54 22.67
CA ASP A 28 -8.46 -4.54 23.72
C ASP A 28 -7.07 -5.15 23.58
N ILE A 29 -6.63 -5.48 22.36
CA ILE A 29 -5.27 -5.97 22.10
C ILE A 29 -4.24 -4.94 22.56
N LEU A 30 -4.39 -3.66 22.14
CA LEU A 30 -3.43 -2.62 22.49
C LEU A 30 -3.33 -2.37 23.99
N LYS A 31 -4.46 -2.50 24.73
CA LYS A 31 -4.46 -2.45 26.19
C LYS A 31 -3.71 -3.62 26.82
N GLN A 32 -3.93 -4.84 26.31
CA GLN A 32 -3.24 -6.04 26.79
C GLN A 32 -1.72 -5.97 26.58
N GLU A 33 -1.30 -5.38 25.46
CA GLU A 33 0.11 -5.14 25.11
C GLU A 33 0.70 -3.89 25.79
N HIS A 34 -0.07 -3.18 26.62
CA HIS A 34 0.35 -1.94 27.30
C HIS A 34 0.83 -0.83 26.36
N ILE A 35 0.23 -0.73 25.16
CA ILE A 35 0.56 0.27 24.14
C ILE A 35 -0.40 1.44 24.26
N GLU A 36 0.12 2.65 24.43
CA GLU A 36 -0.69 3.86 24.36
C GLU A 36 -1.19 4.11 22.93
N TYR A 37 -2.46 4.50 22.77
CA TYR A 37 -3.05 4.74 21.45
C TYR A 37 -4.10 5.84 21.43
N ASP A 38 -4.21 6.52 20.30
CA ASP A 38 -5.32 7.44 20.00
C ASP A 38 -6.42 6.69 19.21
N LYS A 39 -7.63 6.66 19.78
CA LYS A 39 -8.80 6.02 19.16
C LYS A 39 -9.13 6.57 17.77
N LYS A 40 -8.94 7.88 17.56
CA LYS A 40 -9.19 8.51 16.25
C LYS A 40 -8.24 7.98 15.18
N VAL A 41 -6.98 7.80 15.55
CA VAL A 41 -5.94 7.23 14.67
C VAL A 41 -6.27 5.80 14.31
N ILE A 42 -6.70 4.98 15.29
CA ILE A 42 -7.12 3.59 15.02
C ILE A 42 -8.33 3.56 14.06
N ALA A 43 -9.34 4.42 14.27
CA ALA A 43 -10.51 4.49 13.40
C ALA A 43 -10.12 4.86 11.95
N GLU A 44 -9.25 5.85 11.78
CA GLU A 44 -8.77 6.27 10.46
C GLU A 44 -7.94 5.17 9.77
N LEU A 45 -7.09 4.47 10.52
CA LEU A 45 -6.31 3.34 9.99
C LEU A 45 -7.23 2.20 9.51
N ILE A 46 -8.28 1.89 10.28
CA ILE A 46 -9.29 0.91 9.87
C ILE A 46 -9.98 1.35 8.58
N GLN A 47 -10.41 2.60 8.47
CA GLN A 47 -11.07 3.11 7.27
C GLN A 47 -10.16 3.03 6.03
N ARG A 48 -8.86 3.28 6.20
CA ARG A 48 -7.86 3.25 5.13
C ARG A 48 -7.64 1.84 4.56
N HIS A 49 -7.69 0.82 5.42
CA HIS A 49 -7.35 -0.56 5.04
C HIS A 49 -8.56 -1.50 4.95
N TYR A 50 -9.76 -1.03 5.31
CA TYR A 50 -10.95 -1.87 5.26
C TYR A 50 -11.20 -2.44 3.84
N PRO A 51 -11.45 -3.74 3.68
CA PRO A 51 -11.72 -4.76 4.71
C PRO A 51 -10.49 -5.57 5.15
N ASP A 52 -9.26 -5.13 4.87
CA ASP A 52 -8.04 -5.87 5.22
C ASP A 52 -7.65 -5.67 6.69
N PHE A 53 -8.23 -6.50 7.55
CA PHE A 53 -7.95 -6.49 8.99
C PHE A 53 -6.52 -6.92 9.33
N ARG A 54 -5.97 -7.87 8.57
CA ARG A 54 -4.59 -8.38 8.78
C ARG A 54 -3.58 -7.26 8.58
N ARG A 55 -3.74 -6.50 7.52
CA ARG A 55 -2.87 -5.37 7.22
C ARG A 55 -2.90 -4.32 8.32
N THR A 56 -4.10 -3.98 8.81
CA THR A 56 -4.26 -3.04 9.92
C THR A 56 -3.48 -3.50 11.16
N ILE A 57 -3.56 -4.79 11.52
CA ILE A 57 -2.85 -5.36 12.67
C ILE A 57 -1.33 -5.30 12.45
N ASN A 58 -0.85 -5.70 11.27
CA ASN A 58 0.57 -5.70 10.96
C ASN A 58 1.18 -4.29 11.01
N GLU A 59 0.45 -3.29 10.52
CA GLU A 59 0.88 -1.89 10.59
C GLU A 59 0.93 -1.37 12.03
N LEU A 60 -0.09 -1.67 12.82
CA LEU A 60 -0.09 -1.35 14.25
C LEU A 60 1.07 -2.01 14.99
N GLN A 61 1.33 -3.29 14.73
CA GLN A 61 2.43 -4.03 15.33
C GLN A 61 3.79 -3.42 14.97
N ARG A 62 4.00 -3.07 13.69
CA ARG A 62 5.24 -2.41 13.24
C ARG A 62 5.45 -1.06 13.92
N TYR A 63 4.39 -0.28 14.08
CA TYR A 63 4.48 1.05 14.68
C TYR A 63 4.58 1.01 16.22
N SER A 64 4.01 -0.03 16.85
CA SER A 64 3.99 -0.20 18.30
C SER A 64 5.38 -0.33 18.95
N VAL A 65 6.42 -0.68 18.17
CA VAL A 65 7.82 -0.69 18.63
C VAL A 65 8.24 0.66 19.21
N ARG A 66 7.55 1.76 18.87
CA ARG A 66 7.76 3.09 19.42
C ARG A 66 7.05 3.31 20.77
N GLY A 67 6.31 2.32 21.27
CA GLY A 67 5.57 2.37 22.54
C GLY A 67 4.26 3.16 22.51
N LYS A 68 3.97 3.88 21.42
CA LYS A 68 2.76 4.70 21.28
C LYS A 68 2.26 4.75 19.85
N ILE A 69 0.94 4.68 19.68
CA ILE A 69 0.27 4.83 18.38
C ILE A 69 -0.41 6.20 18.33
N ASP A 70 0.19 7.11 17.57
CA ASP A 70 -0.28 8.46 17.34
C ASP A 70 -0.52 8.76 15.85
N SER A 71 -0.87 10.00 15.50
CA SER A 71 -1.09 10.43 14.12
C SER A 71 0.13 10.24 13.20
N GLY A 72 1.32 10.07 13.75
CA GLY A 72 2.54 9.78 12.99
C GLY A 72 2.46 8.48 12.19
N ILE A 73 1.65 7.50 12.62
CA ILE A 73 1.41 6.26 11.85
C ILE A 73 0.75 6.55 10.50
N LEU A 74 -0.16 7.52 10.45
CA LEU A 74 -0.92 7.89 9.25
C LEU A 74 -0.05 8.60 8.21
N VAL A 75 0.92 9.37 8.68
CA VAL A 75 1.87 10.12 7.85
C VAL A 75 3.06 9.25 7.43
N SER A 76 3.57 8.43 8.35
CA SER A 76 4.81 7.67 8.12
C SER A 76 4.67 6.56 7.08
N LEU A 77 3.48 6.00 6.92
CA LEU A 77 3.27 4.82 6.07
C LEU A 77 3.13 5.14 4.57
N SER A 78 2.59 6.31 4.23
CA SER A 78 2.47 6.71 2.82
C SER A 78 3.65 7.54 2.33
N ASP A 79 4.10 8.51 3.13
CA ASP A 79 5.09 9.49 2.68
C ASP A 79 6.54 8.96 2.73
N ILE A 80 6.87 8.11 3.72
CA ILE A 80 8.22 7.53 3.82
C ILE A 80 8.44 6.53 2.69
N ASN A 81 7.51 5.61 2.48
CA ASN A 81 7.59 4.63 1.37
C ASN A 81 7.63 5.31 0.01
N ASN A 82 6.90 6.41 -0.16
CA ASN A 82 6.84 7.15 -1.41
C ASN A 82 8.15 7.90 -1.71
N LYS A 83 8.70 8.58 -0.71
CA LYS A 83 10.01 9.26 -0.83
C LYS A 83 11.15 8.28 -1.05
N GLU A 84 11.11 7.13 -0.39
CA GLU A 84 12.08 6.08 -0.57
C GLU A 84 12.07 5.54 -2.00
N LEU A 85 10.91 5.20 -2.55
CA LEU A 85 10.79 4.74 -3.93
C LEU A 85 11.37 5.74 -4.92
N VAL A 86 11.01 7.03 -4.81
CA VAL A 86 11.55 8.08 -5.70
C VAL A 86 13.07 8.15 -5.62
N LYS A 87 13.64 8.08 -4.41
CA LYS A 87 15.09 8.08 -4.22
C LYS A 87 15.74 6.88 -4.90
N LEU A 88 15.18 5.66 -4.71
CA LEU A 88 15.71 4.45 -5.31
C LEU A 88 15.69 4.49 -6.84
N LEU A 89 14.61 5.01 -7.42
CA LEU A 89 14.48 5.17 -8.87
C LEU A 89 15.44 6.23 -9.42
N LYS A 90 15.59 7.37 -8.74
CA LYS A 90 16.52 8.44 -9.13
C LYS A 90 17.98 8.00 -9.06
N GLU A 91 18.34 7.25 -8.03
CA GLU A 91 19.69 6.71 -7.82
C GLU A 91 19.95 5.42 -8.61
N LYS A 92 18.98 4.91 -9.37
CA LYS A 92 19.05 3.67 -10.16
C LYS A 92 19.44 2.44 -9.34
N ARG A 93 18.96 2.36 -8.11
CA ARG A 93 19.25 1.27 -7.17
C ARG A 93 18.30 0.09 -7.37
N PHE A 94 18.56 -0.71 -8.39
CA PHE A 94 17.69 -1.84 -8.78
C PHE A 94 17.41 -2.83 -7.65
N THR A 95 18.43 -3.28 -6.92
CA THR A 95 18.28 -4.29 -5.86
C THR A 95 17.38 -3.82 -4.73
N ASP A 96 17.50 -2.56 -4.33
CA ASP A 96 16.70 -2.02 -3.25
C ASP A 96 15.28 -1.66 -3.73
N MET A 97 15.12 -1.21 -4.96
CA MET A 97 13.82 -1.04 -5.60
C MET A 97 13.07 -2.38 -5.67
N ARG A 98 13.71 -3.48 -6.03
CA ARG A 98 13.11 -4.81 -6.01
C ARG A 98 12.65 -5.19 -4.59
N LYS A 99 13.48 -4.96 -3.56
CA LYS A 99 13.08 -5.19 -2.15
C LYS A 99 11.86 -4.36 -1.77
N TRP A 100 11.81 -3.10 -2.20
CA TRP A 100 10.67 -2.23 -1.97
C TRP A 100 9.39 -2.82 -2.60
N VAL A 101 9.47 -3.34 -3.83
CA VAL A 101 8.35 -4.01 -4.50
C VAL A 101 7.87 -5.20 -3.66
N VAL A 102 8.75 -6.12 -3.28
CA VAL A 102 8.41 -7.30 -2.46
C VAL A 102 7.69 -6.92 -1.17
N GLN A 103 8.12 -5.84 -0.51
CA GLN A 103 7.49 -5.35 0.72
C GLN A 103 6.12 -4.70 0.52
N ASN A 104 5.73 -4.38 -0.72
CA ASN A 104 4.47 -3.73 -1.06
C ASN A 104 3.53 -4.58 -1.92
N LEU A 105 3.90 -5.83 -2.23
CA LEU A 105 3.08 -6.75 -3.04
C LEU A 105 1.82 -7.27 -2.33
N ASP A 106 1.70 -7.05 -1.02
CA ASP A 106 0.49 -7.32 -0.26
C ASP A 106 -0.68 -6.39 -0.63
N LYS A 107 -0.39 -5.31 -1.35
CA LYS A 107 -1.40 -4.39 -1.88
C LYS A 107 -2.01 -4.97 -3.17
N GLU A 108 -3.29 -4.66 -3.38
CA GLU A 108 -3.93 -4.95 -4.65
C GLU A 108 -3.18 -4.26 -5.80
N PRO A 109 -2.84 -4.96 -6.90
CA PRO A 109 -1.98 -4.42 -7.96
C PRO A 109 -2.48 -3.10 -8.56
N SER A 110 -3.78 -2.95 -8.79
CA SER A 110 -4.36 -1.71 -9.34
C SER A 110 -4.15 -0.51 -8.39
N SER A 111 -4.30 -0.73 -7.10
CA SER A 111 -4.06 0.29 -6.06
C SER A 111 -2.57 0.68 -5.99
N LEU A 112 -1.67 -0.28 -6.20
CA LEU A 112 -0.24 -0.02 -6.20
C LEU A 112 0.17 0.82 -7.43
N PHE A 113 -0.30 0.48 -8.64
CA PHE A 113 -0.07 1.26 -9.85
C PHE A 113 -0.60 2.70 -9.73
N SER A 114 -1.81 2.89 -9.17
CA SER A 114 -2.37 4.23 -8.94
C SER A 114 -1.52 5.06 -7.97
N SER A 115 -1.04 4.44 -6.90
CA SER A 115 -0.15 5.11 -5.94
C SER A 115 1.19 5.50 -6.57
N ILE A 116 1.78 4.63 -7.38
CA ILE A 116 3.02 4.88 -8.12
C ILE A 116 2.83 6.04 -9.11
N TYR A 117 1.71 6.05 -9.83
CA TYR A 117 1.40 7.16 -10.75
C TYR A 117 1.39 8.51 -10.05
N GLU A 118 0.68 8.63 -8.92
CA GLU A 118 0.63 9.89 -8.17
C GLU A 118 2.00 10.36 -7.65
N ILE A 119 2.83 9.41 -7.21
CA ILE A 119 4.19 9.69 -6.75
C ILE A 119 5.05 10.22 -7.90
N LEU A 120 5.02 9.52 -9.02
CA LEU A 120 5.84 9.85 -10.18
C LEU A 120 5.41 11.16 -10.82
N TYR A 121 4.10 11.43 -10.90
CA TYR A 121 3.58 12.68 -11.42
C TYR A 121 4.15 13.92 -10.71
N LYS A 122 4.34 13.85 -9.40
CA LYS A 122 4.90 14.94 -8.59
C LYS A 122 6.42 15.08 -8.70
N ASN A 123 7.13 13.97 -8.97
CA ASN A 123 8.60 13.89 -8.85
C ASN A 123 9.33 13.80 -10.20
N LEU A 124 8.64 13.53 -11.30
CA LEU A 124 9.23 13.49 -12.63
C LEU A 124 9.29 14.89 -13.26
N GLN A 125 10.28 15.08 -14.15
CA GLN A 125 10.29 16.24 -15.04
C GLN A 125 9.07 16.20 -15.98
N PRO A 126 8.45 17.33 -16.33
CA PRO A 126 7.21 17.36 -17.12
C PRO A 126 7.29 16.59 -18.45
N GLN A 127 8.43 16.61 -19.10
CA GLN A 127 8.68 15.91 -20.37
C GLN A 127 8.74 14.38 -20.22
N SER A 128 9.00 13.84 -19.02
CA SER A 128 9.04 12.40 -18.74
C SER A 128 7.71 11.84 -18.25
N VAL A 129 6.76 12.69 -17.85
CA VAL A 129 5.45 12.25 -17.34
C VAL A 129 4.66 11.44 -18.38
N PRO A 130 4.55 11.85 -19.67
CA PRO A 130 3.81 11.05 -20.66
C PRO A 130 4.37 9.65 -20.84
N ALA A 131 5.70 9.49 -20.90
CA ALA A 131 6.35 8.19 -21.03
C ALA A 131 6.05 7.30 -19.81
N ALA A 132 6.14 7.85 -18.60
CA ALA A 132 5.81 7.12 -17.38
C ALA A 132 4.33 6.66 -17.34
N VAL A 133 3.40 7.50 -17.81
CA VAL A 133 1.97 7.15 -17.86
C VAL A 133 1.72 5.98 -18.81
N ILE A 134 2.31 6.01 -20.00
CA ILE A 134 2.18 4.93 -21.01
C ILE A 134 2.74 3.63 -20.42
N THR A 135 3.93 3.69 -19.81
CA THR A 135 4.56 2.53 -19.17
C THR A 135 3.67 1.95 -18.07
N ILE A 136 3.19 2.79 -17.15
CA ILE A 136 2.30 2.33 -16.06
C ILE A 136 1.03 1.69 -16.62
N ALA A 137 0.38 2.31 -17.60
CA ALA A 137 -0.84 1.78 -18.19
C ALA A 137 -0.64 0.42 -18.85
N ASP A 138 0.48 0.21 -19.57
CA ASP A 138 0.83 -1.06 -20.21
C ASP A 138 1.05 -2.17 -19.17
N TYR A 139 1.82 -1.91 -18.12
CA TYR A 139 2.07 -2.89 -17.06
C TYR A 139 0.85 -3.12 -16.16
N GLN A 140 0.01 -2.13 -15.97
CA GLN A 140 -1.27 -2.29 -15.27
C GLN A 140 -2.22 -3.19 -16.07
N TYR A 141 -2.30 -3.02 -17.38
CA TYR A 141 -3.06 -3.93 -18.26
C TYR A 141 -2.50 -5.35 -18.20
N LYS A 142 -1.19 -5.52 -18.30
CA LYS A 142 -0.52 -6.83 -18.21
C LYS A 142 -0.76 -7.51 -16.85
N SER A 143 -0.97 -6.75 -15.77
CA SER A 143 -1.17 -7.33 -14.43
C SER A 143 -2.39 -8.25 -14.33
N ALA A 144 -3.37 -8.12 -15.22
CA ALA A 144 -4.52 -9.03 -15.30
C ALA A 144 -4.18 -10.43 -15.83
N PHE A 145 -3.04 -10.59 -16.50
CA PHE A 145 -2.69 -11.79 -17.24
C PHE A 145 -1.36 -12.46 -16.79
N VAL A 146 -0.55 -11.75 -16.01
CA VAL A 146 0.75 -12.28 -15.56
C VAL A 146 0.58 -13.28 -14.42
N ALA A 147 1.44 -14.31 -14.43
CA ALA A 147 1.51 -15.27 -13.34
C ALA A 147 2.22 -14.72 -12.10
N ASP A 148 3.14 -13.76 -12.30
CA ASP A 148 3.94 -13.17 -11.22
C ASP A 148 3.86 -11.64 -11.24
N HIS A 149 3.21 -11.10 -10.22
CA HIS A 149 3.04 -9.65 -10.05
C HIS A 149 4.33 -8.95 -9.62
N GLU A 150 5.27 -9.65 -8.95
CA GLU A 150 6.58 -9.10 -8.60
C GLU A 150 7.35 -8.75 -9.86
N ILE A 151 7.50 -9.73 -10.76
CA ILE A 151 8.23 -9.54 -12.03
C ILE A 151 7.61 -8.41 -12.84
N ASN A 152 6.28 -8.37 -12.94
CA ASN A 152 5.57 -7.34 -13.68
C ASN A 152 5.83 -5.94 -13.12
N MET A 153 5.75 -5.77 -11.80
CA MET A 153 5.98 -4.48 -11.14
C MET A 153 7.45 -4.05 -11.21
N VAL A 154 8.38 -4.98 -10.98
CA VAL A 154 9.82 -4.72 -11.10
C VAL A 154 10.17 -4.29 -12.52
N ALA A 155 9.61 -4.94 -13.55
CA ALA A 155 9.84 -4.57 -14.95
C ALA A 155 9.30 -3.15 -15.24
N CYS A 156 8.10 -2.81 -14.76
CA CYS A 156 7.52 -1.47 -14.88
C CYS A 156 8.47 -0.40 -14.29
N LEU A 157 8.88 -0.58 -13.06
CA LEU A 157 9.75 0.39 -12.36
C LEU A 157 11.15 0.47 -12.98
N THR A 158 11.67 -0.65 -13.52
CA THR A 158 12.96 -0.68 -14.23
C THR A 158 12.89 0.13 -15.51
N GLN A 159 11.82 0.02 -16.29
CA GLN A 159 11.63 0.81 -17.49
C GLN A 159 11.52 2.29 -17.16
N ILE A 160 10.75 2.68 -16.13
CA ILE A 160 10.65 4.06 -15.66
C ILE A 160 12.02 4.59 -15.21
N MET A 161 12.81 3.76 -14.50
CA MET A 161 14.16 4.11 -14.05
C MET A 161 15.12 4.37 -15.23
N ALA A 162 14.95 3.64 -16.34
CA ALA A 162 15.79 3.78 -17.52
C ALA A 162 15.41 4.98 -18.39
N GLU A 163 14.11 5.22 -18.58
CA GLU A 163 13.60 6.16 -19.58
C GLU A 163 13.23 7.54 -19.00
N CYS A 164 12.90 7.63 -17.70
CA CYS A 164 12.37 8.86 -17.12
C CYS A 164 13.43 9.65 -16.35
N LYS A 165 13.33 10.99 -16.45
CA LYS A 165 14.16 11.92 -15.70
C LYS A 165 13.39 12.48 -14.52
N PHE A 166 14.02 12.43 -13.35
CA PHE A 166 13.48 12.95 -12.09
C PHE A 166 13.90 14.42 -11.88
N LYS A 167 13.09 15.14 -11.11
CA LYS A 167 13.40 16.51 -10.68
C LYS A 167 14.59 16.56 -9.75
#